data_abb04b70302062ee1b1ca7c1d95945a1
#
_entry.id   abb04b70302062ee1b1ca7c1d95945a1
#
_cell.length_a   1.000
_cell.length_b   1.000
_cell.length_c   1.000
_cell.angle_alpha   90.00
_cell.angle_beta   90.00
_cell.angle_gamma   90.00
#
_symmetry.space_group_name_H-M   'P 1'
#
loop_
_entity.id
_entity.type
_entity.pdbx_description
1 polymer ?
#
loop_
_entity_poly.entity_id
_entity_poly.type
_entity_poly.pdbx_seq_one_letter_code
_entity_poly.pdbx_strand_id
1 'polypeptide(L)'
;MFSVSWVRHRDIHLLTAGRYTYTSDQRFEAVHLPHSDEWSLRIKYPQRKDTGIYECQISTTPPVGHFVYLTVVEPITEILGGPELFINEGSTINLTCLVQYAPEPPPTITWSHNGKPINFDSPRGGISLVTEKGATTTSRLLVQKASLIDSGLYNCTPSNAEPATIRVHILNGEHPAAMYHGRTSTISCLPPITILTFILAFVTSVT
;
A
#
# COMPACT_ATOMS: atom_id res chain seq x y z
N MET A 1 30.78 -9.22 -41.04
CA MET A 1 29.90 -9.85 -40.05
C MET A 1 29.57 -8.77 -39.01
N PHE A 2 28.32 -8.38 -38.88
CA PHE A 2 27.94 -7.33 -37.93
C PHE A 2 27.96 -7.89 -36.52
N SER A 3 28.47 -7.10 -35.58
CA SER A 3 28.41 -7.42 -34.14
C SER A 3 27.29 -6.63 -33.47
N VAL A 4 26.54 -7.27 -32.58
CA VAL A 4 25.50 -6.63 -31.77
C VAL A 4 26.02 -6.40 -30.38
N SER A 5 25.86 -5.17 -29.86
CA SER A 5 26.30 -4.78 -28.54
C SER A 5 25.14 -4.28 -27.72
N TRP A 6 25.15 -4.54 -26.41
CA TRP A 6 24.19 -3.96 -25.48
C TRP A 6 24.86 -2.94 -24.59
N VAL A 7 24.29 -1.73 -24.54
CA VAL A 7 24.78 -0.60 -23.76
C VAL A 7 23.70 -0.16 -22.78
N ARG A 8 24.08 0.07 -21.53
CA ARG A 8 23.19 0.70 -20.53
C ARG A 8 23.39 2.21 -20.59
N HIS A 9 22.32 2.95 -20.87
CA HIS A 9 22.40 4.40 -21.11
C HIS A 9 22.67 5.24 -19.86
N ARG A 10 22.25 4.77 -18.68
CA ARG A 10 22.43 5.51 -17.42
C ARG A 10 23.86 5.97 -17.17
N ASP A 11 24.83 5.14 -17.54
CA ASP A 11 26.27 5.33 -17.32
C ASP A 11 27.09 5.04 -18.58
N ILE A 12 26.43 4.92 -19.72
CA ILE A 12 27.03 4.59 -21.02
C ILE A 12 27.95 3.36 -20.89
N HIS A 13 27.47 2.36 -20.15
CA HIS A 13 28.24 1.15 -19.85
C HIS A 13 28.01 0.08 -20.91
N LEU A 14 29.10 -0.35 -21.55
CA LEU A 14 29.06 -1.49 -22.47
C LEU A 14 28.86 -2.78 -21.65
N LEU A 15 27.74 -3.44 -21.86
CA LEU A 15 27.40 -4.69 -21.15
C LEU A 15 27.91 -5.91 -21.92
N THR A 16 27.65 -5.95 -23.23
CA THR A 16 28.04 -7.07 -24.09
C THR A 16 28.46 -6.57 -25.46
N ALA A 17 29.38 -7.33 -26.14
CA ALA A 17 29.71 -7.16 -27.54
C ALA A 17 29.76 -8.54 -28.21
N GLY A 18 28.86 -8.76 -29.17
CA GLY A 18 28.61 -10.09 -29.68
C GLY A 18 28.20 -11.04 -28.55
N ARG A 19 28.88 -12.19 -28.46
CA ARG A 19 28.61 -13.19 -27.41
C ARG A 19 29.39 -12.97 -26.13
N TYR A 20 30.23 -11.93 -26.06
CA TYR A 20 31.11 -11.68 -24.91
C TYR A 20 30.49 -10.65 -23.97
N THR A 21 30.61 -10.91 -22.67
CA THR A 21 30.19 -9.99 -21.60
C THR A 21 31.36 -9.13 -21.20
N TYR A 22 31.22 -7.79 -21.20
CA TYR A 22 32.25 -6.81 -20.85
C TYR A 22 32.05 -6.19 -19.46
N THR A 23 30.88 -6.36 -18.87
CA THR A 23 30.65 -5.90 -17.50
C THR A 23 31.13 -6.92 -16.47
N SER A 24 31.56 -6.43 -15.31
CA SER A 24 31.90 -7.27 -14.15
C SER A 24 30.66 -7.82 -13.44
N ASP A 25 29.48 -7.25 -13.70
CA ASP A 25 28.20 -7.72 -13.12
C ASP A 25 27.76 -9.01 -13.84
N GLN A 26 27.95 -10.14 -13.17
CA GLN A 26 27.66 -11.48 -13.71
C GLN A 26 26.17 -11.75 -13.96
N ARG A 27 25.28 -10.84 -13.60
CA ARG A 27 23.85 -10.95 -13.86
C ARG A 27 23.50 -10.70 -15.32
N PHE A 28 24.35 -9.98 -16.05
CA PHE A 28 24.16 -9.66 -17.46
C PHE A 28 24.82 -10.71 -18.35
N GLU A 29 24.09 -11.17 -19.35
CA GLU A 29 24.52 -12.20 -20.27
C GLU A 29 23.96 -11.94 -21.68
N ALA A 30 24.83 -12.03 -22.71
CA ALA A 30 24.39 -12.03 -24.09
C ALA A 30 23.83 -13.41 -24.46
N VAL A 31 22.61 -13.44 -25.02
CA VAL A 31 21.98 -14.66 -25.52
C VAL A 31 21.79 -14.54 -27.02
N HIS A 32 22.40 -15.47 -27.76
CA HIS A 32 22.26 -15.56 -29.19
C HIS A 32 22.15 -17.04 -29.59
N LEU A 33 21.06 -17.38 -30.26
CA LEU A 33 20.85 -18.72 -30.79
C LEU A 33 21.67 -18.89 -32.09
N PRO A 34 22.33 -20.02 -32.29
CA PRO A 34 22.99 -20.32 -33.55
C PRO A 34 21.99 -20.26 -34.72
N HIS A 35 22.41 -19.65 -35.83
CA HIS A 35 21.60 -19.50 -37.04
C HIS A 35 20.33 -18.64 -36.88
N SER A 36 20.27 -17.79 -35.89
CA SER A 36 19.20 -16.81 -35.63
C SER A 36 19.76 -15.40 -35.72
N ASP A 37 18.93 -14.46 -36.14
CA ASP A 37 19.24 -13.02 -36.10
C ASP A 37 18.87 -12.37 -34.74
N GLU A 38 18.38 -13.18 -33.79
CA GLU A 38 17.96 -12.70 -32.48
C GLU A 38 19.13 -12.56 -31.54
N TRP A 39 19.28 -11.35 -30.98
CA TRP A 39 20.23 -11.00 -29.96
C TRP A 39 19.52 -10.46 -28.73
N SER A 40 19.58 -11.18 -27.63
CA SER A 40 18.91 -10.81 -26.38
C SER A 40 19.91 -10.52 -25.28
N LEU A 41 19.59 -9.56 -24.43
CA LEU A 41 20.27 -9.32 -23.15
C LEU A 41 19.48 -10.02 -22.06
N ARG A 42 20.09 -10.98 -21.40
CA ARG A 42 19.52 -11.63 -20.21
C ARG A 42 20.03 -10.95 -18.96
N ILE A 43 19.12 -10.56 -18.08
CA ILE A 43 19.42 -10.00 -16.75
C ILE A 43 18.90 -10.98 -15.71
N LYS A 44 19.81 -11.63 -14.97
CA LYS A 44 19.48 -12.55 -13.88
C LYS A 44 19.19 -11.74 -12.63
N TYR A 45 18.15 -12.14 -11.87
CA TYR A 45 17.79 -11.49 -10.60
C TYR A 45 17.72 -9.95 -10.73
N PRO A 46 16.85 -9.43 -11.60
CA PRO A 46 16.76 -8.00 -11.84
C PRO A 46 16.39 -7.26 -10.56
N GLN A 47 16.98 -6.11 -10.34
CA GLN A 47 16.78 -5.25 -9.18
C GLN A 47 16.18 -3.90 -9.64
N ARG A 48 15.51 -3.18 -8.76
CA ARG A 48 14.94 -1.85 -9.09
C ARG A 48 15.96 -0.89 -9.71
N LYS A 49 17.22 -0.97 -9.28
CA LYS A 49 18.32 -0.17 -9.86
C LYS A 49 18.63 -0.51 -11.32
N ASP A 50 18.16 -1.64 -11.84
CA ASP A 50 18.35 -2.02 -13.25
C ASP A 50 17.30 -1.36 -14.15
N THR A 51 16.31 -0.68 -13.59
CA THR A 51 15.40 0.18 -14.34
C THR A 51 16.18 1.24 -15.12
N GLY A 52 15.85 1.40 -16.40
CA GLY A 52 16.50 2.40 -17.25
C GLY A 52 16.41 2.07 -18.74
N ILE A 53 17.19 2.81 -19.50
CA ILE A 53 17.26 2.67 -20.95
C ILE A 53 18.48 1.80 -21.30
N TYR A 54 18.22 0.80 -22.12
CA TYR A 54 19.22 -0.07 -22.72
C TYR A 54 19.18 0.09 -24.23
N GLU A 55 20.32 0.03 -24.87
CA GLU A 55 20.45 0.14 -26.32
C GLU A 55 21.07 -1.13 -26.90
N CYS A 56 20.36 -1.71 -27.87
CA CYS A 56 20.91 -2.74 -28.74
C CYS A 56 21.52 -2.06 -29.96
N GLN A 57 22.82 -2.13 -30.14
CA GLN A 57 23.59 -1.47 -31.20
C GLN A 57 24.16 -2.46 -32.17
N ILE A 58 23.96 -2.21 -33.49
CA ILE A 58 24.59 -2.98 -34.57
C ILE A 58 25.79 -2.18 -35.06
N SER A 59 26.94 -2.85 -35.21
CA SER A 59 28.22 -2.24 -35.68
C SER A 59 28.19 -1.95 -37.18
N THR A 60 27.29 -1.06 -37.62
CA THR A 60 27.26 -0.48 -38.97
C THR A 60 27.98 0.86 -38.99
N THR A 61 28.14 1.46 -40.17
CA THR A 61 28.71 2.82 -40.33
C THR A 61 27.70 3.68 -41.10
N PRO A 62 26.97 4.59 -40.40
CA PRO A 62 26.95 4.83 -38.97
C PRO A 62 26.30 3.69 -38.16
N PRO A 63 26.54 3.57 -36.84
CA PRO A 63 25.92 2.58 -35.99
C PRO A 63 24.39 2.74 -35.97
N VAL A 64 23.68 1.61 -35.96
CA VAL A 64 22.21 1.59 -35.82
C VAL A 64 21.88 1.03 -34.46
N GLY A 65 21.13 1.80 -33.66
CA GLY A 65 20.71 1.44 -32.30
C GLY A 65 19.21 1.34 -32.16
N HIS A 66 18.76 0.47 -31.25
CA HIS A 66 17.38 0.36 -30.82
C HIS A 66 17.30 0.46 -29.31
N PHE A 67 16.46 1.39 -28.80
CA PHE A 67 16.30 1.63 -27.38
C PHE A 67 15.22 0.73 -26.80
N VAL A 68 15.54 0.12 -25.65
CA VAL A 68 14.63 -0.69 -24.85
C VAL A 68 14.50 -0.05 -23.47
N TYR A 69 13.27 0.24 -23.06
CA TYR A 69 12.95 0.78 -21.75
C TYR A 69 12.62 -0.37 -20.80
N LEU A 70 13.45 -0.60 -19.80
CA LEU A 70 13.24 -1.60 -18.76
C LEU A 70 12.71 -0.92 -17.50
N THR A 71 11.60 -1.41 -16.97
CA THR A 71 11.10 -1.03 -15.66
C THR A 71 11.04 -2.27 -14.77
N VAL A 72 11.81 -2.25 -13.69
CA VAL A 72 11.82 -3.33 -12.69
C VAL A 72 10.97 -2.90 -11.51
N VAL A 73 9.92 -3.66 -11.24
CA VAL A 73 8.99 -3.47 -10.12
C VAL A 73 9.04 -4.67 -9.20
N GLU A 74 8.80 -4.44 -7.91
CA GLU A 74 8.64 -5.50 -6.92
C GLU A 74 7.16 -5.60 -6.56
N PRO A 75 6.63 -6.80 -6.36
CA PRO A 75 5.27 -6.96 -5.89
C PRO A 75 5.08 -6.29 -4.52
N ILE A 76 3.99 -5.54 -4.37
CA ILE A 76 3.63 -4.86 -3.13
C ILE A 76 2.32 -5.45 -2.63
N THR A 77 2.30 -5.83 -1.36
CA THR A 77 1.07 -6.22 -0.65
C THR A 77 0.73 -5.15 0.37
N GLU A 78 -0.51 -4.72 0.37
CA GLU A 78 -1.03 -3.70 1.29
C GLU A 78 -2.40 -4.11 1.81
N ILE A 79 -2.67 -3.87 3.10
CA ILE A 79 -4.03 -3.96 3.65
C ILE A 79 -4.56 -2.54 3.82
N LEU A 80 -5.69 -2.24 3.18
CA LEU A 80 -6.30 -0.92 3.24
C LEU A 80 -6.79 -0.61 4.66
N GLY A 81 -6.60 0.63 5.08
CA GLY A 81 -7.05 1.11 6.38
C GLY A 81 -5.93 1.36 7.40
N GLY A 82 -4.68 1.24 6.98
CA GLY A 82 -3.50 1.58 7.79
C GLY A 82 -3.01 0.45 8.67
N PRO A 83 -2.03 0.67 9.54
CA PRO A 83 -1.47 -0.39 10.38
C PRO A 83 -2.44 -0.83 11.49
N GLU A 84 -3.41 0.00 11.87
CA GLU A 84 -4.37 -0.28 12.94
C GLU A 84 -5.79 0.09 12.52
N LEU A 85 -6.75 -0.73 12.92
CA LEU A 85 -8.17 -0.56 12.64
C LEU A 85 -8.97 -0.74 13.94
N PHE A 86 -9.85 0.22 14.25
CA PHE A 86 -10.71 0.20 15.43
C PHE A 86 -12.15 -0.02 15.00
N ILE A 87 -12.78 -1.06 15.55
CA ILE A 87 -14.14 -1.50 15.18
C ILE A 87 -14.95 -1.73 16.45
N ASN A 88 -16.20 -1.28 16.46
CA ASN A 88 -17.10 -1.54 17.56
C ASN A 88 -17.54 -3.01 17.58
N GLU A 89 -17.70 -3.57 18.78
CA GLU A 89 -18.26 -4.91 18.97
C GLU A 89 -19.61 -5.05 18.26
N GLY A 90 -19.87 -6.20 17.67
CA GLY A 90 -21.07 -6.47 16.88
C GLY A 90 -21.04 -5.95 15.44
N SER A 91 -20.11 -5.08 15.08
CA SER A 91 -19.93 -4.60 13.70
C SER A 91 -19.25 -5.65 12.81
N THR A 92 -19.09 -5.36 11.54
CA THR A 92 -18.40 -6.23 10.58
C THR A 92 -16.96 -5.75 10.39
N ILE A 93 -15.98 -6.64 10.58
CA ILE A 93 -14.61 -6.41 10.15
C ILE A 93 -14.57 -6.60 8.63
N ASN A 94 -14.07 -5.60 7.91
CA ASN A 94 -13.86 -5.65 6.47
C ASN A 94 -12.39 -5.29 6.19
N LEU A 95 -11.58 -6.29 5.87
CA LEU A 95 -10.18 -6.11 5.52
C LEU A 95 -10.01 -6.36 4.04
N THR A 96 -9.39 -5.39 3.35
CA THR A 96 -9.09 -5.48 1.93
C THR A 96 -7.58 -5.51 1.72
N CYS A 97 -7.09 -6.61 1.20
CA CYS A 97 -5.70 -6.81 0.82
C CYS A 97 -5.54 -6.58 -0.68
N LEU A 98 -4.59 -5.74 -1.06
CA LEU A 98 -4.22 -5.46 -2.44
C LEU A 98 -2.83 -6.04 -2.72
N VAL A 99 -2.69 -6.74 -3.84
CA VAL A 99 -1.40 -7.18 -4.37
C VAL A 99 -1.20 -6.50 -5.72
N GLN A 100 -0.17 -5.67 -5.81
CA GLN A 100 0.14 -4.85 -6.98
C GLN A 100 1.51 -5.22 -7.55
N TYR A 101 1.70 -4.95 -8.83
CA TYR A 101 2.96 -5.14 -9.56
C TYR A 101 3.49 -6.59 -9.55
N ALA A 102 2.69 -7.56 -9.20
CA ALA A 102 3.07 -8.94 -9.38
C ALA A 102 3.07 -9.29 -10.88
N PRO A 103 4.09 -10.01 -11.39
CA PRO A 103 4.18 -10.38 -12.81
C PRO A 103 2.99 -11.25 -13.24
N GLU A 104 2.46 -12.03 -12.31
CA GLU A 104 1.23 -12.83 -12.45
C GLU A 104 0.38 -12.67 -11.20
N PRO A 105 -0.95 -12.74 -11.30
CA PRO A 105 -1.81 -12.74 -10.13
C PRO A 105 -1.44 -13.88 -9.19
N PRO A 106 -1.33 -13.63 -7.87
CA PRO A 106 -0.97 -14.68 -6.91
C PRO A 106 -1.91 -15.88 -7.03
N PRO A 107 -1.38 -17.10 -7.21
CA PRO A 107 -2.16 -18.34 -7.22
C PRO A 107 -3.04 -18.47 -5.99
N THR A 108 -2.51 -18.16 -4.82
CA THR A 108 -3.21 -18.21 -3.54
C THR A 108 -2.91 -16.97 -2.70
N ILE A 109 -3.91 -16.52 -1.94
CA ILE A 109 -3.77 -15.54 -0.86
C ILE A 109 -4.37 -16.19 0.39
N THR A 110 -3.56 -16.29 1.44
CA THR A 110 -3.99 -16.84 2.72
C THR A 110 -4.12 -15.75 3.76
N TRP A 111 -5.16 -15.85 4.59
CA TRP A 111 -5.35 -14.98 5.72
C TRP A 111 -5.11 -15.73 7.02
N SER A 112 -4.44 -15.08 7.96
CA SER A 112 -4.25 -15.60 9.31
C SER A 112 -4.62 -14.56 10.36
N HIS A 113 -5.09 -15.04 11.51
CA HIS A 113 -5.38 -14.24 12.69
C HIS A 113 -4.51 -14.70 13.84
N ASN A 114 -3.71 -13.82 14.42
CA ASN A 114 -2.73 -14.14 15.49
C ASN A 114 -1.84 -15.33 15.14
N GLY A 115 -1.38 -15.40 13.89
CA GLY A 115 -0.50 -16.47 13.39
C GLY A 115 -1.20 -17.79 13.05
N LYS A 116 -2.52 -17.91 13.24
CA LYS A 116 -3.29 -19.09 12.89
C LYS A 116 -4.09 -18.86 11.61
N PRO A 117 -4.09 -19.80 10.66
CA PRO A 117 -4.93 -19.70 9.47
C PRO A 117 -6.40 -19.52 9.85
N ILE A 118 -7.10 -18.65 9.14
CA ILE A 118 -8.53 -18.42 9.36
C ILE A 118 -9.31 -19.62 8.84
N ASN A 119 -10.16 -20.16 9.72
CA ASN A 119 -11.07 -21.27 9.37
C ASN A 119 -12.43 -20.69 8.94
N PHE A 120 -12.74 -20.79 7.66
CA PHE A 120 -14.00 -20.31 7.08
C PHE A 120 -15.20 -21.20 7.41
N ASP A 121 -14.97 -22.47 7.76
CA ASP A 121 -15.98 -23.44 8.19
C ASP A 121 -16.19 -23.45 9.72
N SER A 122 -15.77 -22.39 10.38
CA SER A 122 -15.92 -22.24 11.83
C SER A 122 -17.40 -22.29 12.22
N PRO A 123 -17.78 -23.02 13.31
CA PRO A 123 -19.14 -23.07 13.82
C PRO A 123 -19.70 -21.69 14.24
N ARG A 124 -18.82 -20.71 14.42
CA ARG A 124 -19.21 -19.31 14.63
C ARG A 124 -20.00 -18.75 13.44
N GLY A 125 -19.68 -19.17 12.20
CA GLY A 125 -20.22 -18.60 10.98
C GLY A 125 -19.80 -17.14 10.72
N GLY A 126 -20.32 -16.56 9.64
CA GLY A 126 -20.15 -15.14 9.33
C GLY A 126 -18.72 -14.73 8.88
N ILE A 127 -17.86 -15.68 8.55
CA ILE A 127 -16.55 -15.38 7.97
C ILE A 127 -16.62 -15.71 6.47
N SER A 128 -16.24 -14.76 5.62
CA SER A 128 -16.18 -14.96 4.18
C SER A 128 -14.96 -14.32 3.55
N LEU A 129 -14.49 -14.92 2.48
CA LEU A 129 -13.36 -14.46 1.69
C LEU A 129 -13.76 -14.35 0.23
N VAL A 130 -13.49 -13.19 -0.36
CA VAL A 130 -13.66 -12.96 -1.80
C VAL A 130 -12.32 -12.52 -2.37
N THR A 131 -11.86 -13.21 -3.42
CA THR A 131 -10.61 -12.86 -4.11
C THR A 131 -10.88 -12.60 -5.58
N GLU A 132 -10.53 -11.42 -6.04
CA GLU A 132 -10.64 -10.97 -7.44
C GLU A 132 -9.22 -10.86 -8.00
N LYS A 133 -8.90 -11.68 -9.01
CA LYS A 133 -7.58 -11.72 -9.65
C LYS A 133 -7.56 -10.80 -10.87
N GLY A 134 -6.48 -10.00 -11.01
CA GLY A 134 -6.28 -9.08 -12.13
C GLY A 134 -4.88 -8.46 -12.07
N ALA A 135 -4.67 -7.37 -12.81
CA ALA A 135 -3.43 -6.57 -12.74
C ALA A 135 -3.14 -6.10 -11.30
N THR A 136 -4.20 -5.80 -10.55
CA THR A 136 -4.21 -5.70 -9.09
C THR A 136 -5.10 -6.81 -8.58
N THR A 137 -4.55 -7.72 -7.78
CA THR A 137 -5.33 -8.75 -7.12
C THR A 137 -5.85 -8.22 -5.81
N THR A 138 -7.15 -8.37 -5.57
CA THR A 138 -7.83 -7.92 -4.36
C THR A 138 -8.37 -9.11 -3.60
N SER A 139 -8.08 -9.20 -2.30
CA SER A 139 -8.64 -10.21 -1.41
C SER A 139 -9.34 -9.53 -0.23
N ARG A 140 -10.65 -9.78 -0.08
CA ARG A 140 -11.49 -9.17 0.97
C ARG A 140 -11.90 -10.23 1.98
N LEU A 141 -11.48 -10.01 3.22
CA LEU A 141 -11.89 -10.80 4.37
C LEU A 141 -13.00 -10.06 5.11
N LEU A 142 -14.13 -10.73 5.29
CA LEU A 142 -15.27 -10.22 6.05
C LEU A 142 -15.48 -11.10 7.28
N VAL A 143 -15.58 -10.49 8.47
CA VAL A 143 -15.92 -11.16 9.72
C VAL A 143 -17.11 -10.44 10.33
N GLN A 144 -18.30 -11.05 10.24
CA GLN A 144 -19.53 -10.48 10.77
C GLN A 144 -19.61 -10.62 12.29
N LYS A 145 -20.33 -9.69 12.93
CA LYS A 145 -20.56 -9.68 14.38
C LYS A 145 -19.25 -9.82 15.15
N ALA A 146 -18.33 -8.90 14.89
CA ALA A 146 -17.02 -8.87 15.54
C ALA A 146 -17.18 -8.88 17.07
N SER A 147 -16.36 -9.65 17.73
CA SER A 147 -16.30 -9.76 19.19
C SER A 147 -14.87 -9.56 19.68
N LEU A 148 -14.67 -9.39 20.98
CA LEU A 148 -13.34 -9.12 21.55
C LEU A 148 -12.26 -10.13 21.14
N ILE A 149 -12.65 -11.40 20.92
CA ILE A 149 -11.73 -12.46 20.50
C ILE A 149 -11.19 -12.26 19.07
N ASP A 150 -11.83 -11.40 18.27
CA ASP A 150 -11.40 -11.05 16.91
C ASP A 150 -10.37 -9.92 16.89
N SER A 151 -10.08 -9.33 18.05
CA SER A 151 -8.95 -8.41 18.18
C SER A 151 -7.64 -9.13 17.94
N GLY A 152 -6.70 -8.46 17.28
CA GLY A 152 -5.37 -9.03 17.08
C GLY A 152 -4.76 -8.69 15.72
N LEU A 153 -3.74 -9.44 15.36
CA LEU A 153 -2.99 -9.27 14.11
C LEU A 153 -3.61 -10.12 13.01
N TYR A 154 -3.95 -9.46 11.92
CA TYR A 154 -4.37 -10.11 10.68
C TYR A 154 -3.27 -9.98 9.64
N ASN A 155 -2.88 -11.10 9.04
CA ASN A 155 -1.90 -11.15 7.97
C ASN A 155 -2.55 -11.61 6.68
N CYS A 156 -2.28 -10.88 5.61
CA CYS A 156 -2.56 -11.27 4.24
C CYS A 156 -1.26 -11.75 3.61
N THR A 157 -1.19 -13.00 3.22
CA THR A 157 0.01 -13.65 2.69
C THR A 157 -0.24 -14.18 1.28
N PRO A 158 0.13 -13.40 0.24
CA PRO A 158 0.14 -13.90 -1.13
C PRO A 158 1.27 -14.91 -1.33
N SER A 159 1.11 -15.83 -2.28
CA SER A 159 2.13 -16.85 -2.57
C SER A 159 3.35 -16.33 -3.36
N ASN A 160 3.27 -15.14 -3.95
CA ASN A 160 4.31 -14.55 -4.80
C ASN A 160 4.69 -13.10 -4.45
N ALA A 161 4.33 -12.64 -3.25
CA ALA A 161 4.68 -11.33 -2.73
C ALA A 161 4.89 -11.37 -1.22
N GLU A 162 5.53 -10.34 -0.66
CA GLU A 162 5.69 -10.19 0.79
C GLU A 162 4.34 -10.02 1.49
N PRO A 163 4.17 -10.57 2.70
CA PRO A 163 2.92 -10.44 3.44
C PRO A 163 2.68 -9.02 3.96
N ALA A 164 1.41 -8.64 4.10
CA ALA A 164 1.00 -7.42 4.80
C ALA A 164 0.25 -7.75 6.09
N THR A 165 0.37 -6.86 7.06
CA THR A 165 -0.20 -7.05 8.41
C THR A 165 -1.00 -5.83 8.84
N ILE A 166 -2.12 -6.05 9.51
CA ILE A 166 -2.93 -5.02 10.17
C ILE A 166 -3.32 -5.48 11.57
N ARG A 167 -3.33 -4.56 12.53
CA ARG A 167 -3.84 -4.79 13.87
C ARG A 167 -5.29 -4.32 13.97
N VAL A 168 -6.18 -5.20 14.37
CA VAL A 168 -7.60 -4.88 14.61
C VAL A 168 -7.87 -4.82 16.11
N HIS A 169 -8.52 -3.75 16.53
CA HIS A 169 -8.97 -3.53 17.90
C HIS A 169 -10.50 -3.52 17.92
N ILE A 170 -11.09 -4.42 18.67
CA ILE A 170 -12.54 -4.41 18.91
C ILE A 170 -12.81 -3.61 20.18
N LEU A 171 -13.61 -2.56 20.02
CA LEU A 171 -14.01 -1.69 21.12
C LEU A 171 -15.32 -2.17 21.72
N ASN A 172 -15.33 -2.37 23.04
CA ASN A 172 -16.59 -2.56 23.77
C ASN A 172 -17.48 -1.33 23.59
N GLY A 173 -18.67 -1.53 23.09
CA GLY A 173 -19.66 -0.48 22.87
C GLY A 173 -20.30 0.05 24.15
N GLU A 174 -19.65 -0.06 25.31
CA GLU A 174 -20.07 0.68 26.48
C GLU A 174 -19.76 2.16 26.25
N HIS A 175 -20.71 2.84 25.57
CA HIS A 175 -20.82 4.26 25.78
C HIS A 175 -21.03 4.44 27.28
N PRO A 176 -20.16 5.16 28.02
CA PRO A 176 -20.54 5.62 29.33
C PRO A 176 -21.87 6.38 29.10
N ALA A 177 -22.97 5.84 29.60
CA ALA A 177 -24.17 6.60 29.65
C ALA A 177 -23.78 7.86 30.40
N ALA A 178 -23.64 8.97 29.68
CA ALA A 178 -23.55 10.27 30.30
C ALA A 178 -24.85 10.43 31.06
N MET A 179 -24.80 10.06 32.33
CA MET A 179 -25.82 10.44 33.27
C MET A 179 -25.80 11.95 33.33
N TYR A 180 -26.52 12.58 32.45
CA TYR A 180 -27.02 13.93 32.69
C TYR A 180 -27.96 13.84 33.89
N HIS A 181 -27.36 13.83 35.08
CA HIS A 181 -28.04 14.33 36.25
C HIS A 181 -28.25 15.84 35.98
N GLY A 182 -29.33 16.15 35.29
CA GLY A 182 -29.86 17.47 35.20
C GLY A 182 -30.24 17.91 36.62
N ARG A 183 -29.25 18.48 37.34
CA ARG A 183 -29.60 19.40 38.42
C ARG A 183 -30.23 20.61 37.73
N THR A 184 -31.52 20.63 37.69
CA THR A 184 -32.31 21.85 37.52
C THR A 184 -31.99 22.79 38.64
N SER A 185 -30.93 23.61 38.48
CA SER A 185 -30.77 24.82 39.27
C SER A 185 -31.81 25.81 38.76
N THR A 186 -32.86 25.97 39.54
CA THR A 186 -33.84 27.04 39.36
C THR A 186 -33.11 28.36 39.59
N ILE A 187 -32.81 29.08 38.52
CA ILE A 187 -32.37 30.46 38.57
C ILE A 187 -33.63 31.28 38.87
N SER A 188 -33.80 31.71 40.11
CA SER A 188 -34.80 32.71 40.50
C SER A 188 -34.31 34.07 39.97
N CYS A 189 -35.04 34.61 39.00
CA CYS A 189 -34.86 35.97 38.54
C CYS A 189 -35.33 36.94 39.67
N LEU A 190 -34.39 37.63 40.29
CA LEU A 190 -34.67 38.82 41.11
C LEU A 190 -34.93 40.00 40.16
N PRO A 191 -35.96 40.86 40.44
CA PRO A 191 -36.20 42.02 39.61
C PRO A 191 -35.09 43.06 39.72
N PRO A 192 -34.85 43.84 38.64
CA PRO A 192 -33.76 44.82 38.65
C PRO A 192 -34.08 45.99 39.56
N ILE A 193 -33.20 46.25 40.53
CA ILE A 193 -33.19 47.44 41.33
C ILE A 193 -32.75 48.59 40.40
N THR A 194 -33.66 49.56 40.20
CA THR A 194 -33.38 50.82 39.50
C THR A 194 -32.46 51.68 40.33
N ILE A 195 -31.21 51.79 40.00
CA ILE A 195 -30.28 52.78 40.56
C ILE A 195 -30.40 54.03 39.68
N LEU A 196 -31.04 55.05 40.26
CA LEU A 196 -31.09 56.38 39.71
C LEU A 196 -29.76 57.10 40.01
N THR A 197 -28.88 57.20 39.05
CA THR A 197 -27.64 58.01 39.15
C THR A 197 -27.83 59.34 38.47
N PHE A 198 -27.72 60.39 39.32
CA PHE A 198 -27.66 61.80 38.88
C PHE A 198 -26.40 62.03 38.02
N ILE A 199 -26.61 62.59 36.82
CA ILE A 199 -25.53 63.08 35.97
C ILE A 199 -25.31 64.55 36.35
N LEU A 200 -24.16 64.84 36.93
CA LEU A 200 -23.64 66.19 37.04
C LEU A 200 -22.83 66.51 35.76
N ALA A 201 -23.36 67.46 35.04
CA ALA A 201 -22.64 67.99 33.87
C ALA A 201 -21.56 69.02 34.36
N PHE A 202 -20.32 68.76 33.97
CA PHE A 202 -19.29 69.84 34.00
C PHE A 202 -18.96 70.23 32.56
N VAL A 203 -19.33 71.48 32.26
CA VAL A 203 -18.85 72.23 31.11
C VAL A 203 -17.50 72.86 31.48
N THR A 204 -16.47 72.59 30.77
CA THR A 204 -15.27 73.46 30.72
C THR A 204 -14.89 73.72 29.27
N SER A 205 -15.15 74.95 28.85
CA SER A 205 -14.53 75.55 27.68
C SER A 205 -13.08 75.92 28.02
N VAL A 206 -12.13 75.83 27.09
CA VAL A 206 -11.00 76.74 26.90
C VAL A 206 -10.42 76.52 25.50
N THR A 207 -10.48 77.55 24.73
CA THR A 207 -9.61 78.14 23.69
C THR A 207 -8.82 77.20 22.81
#